data_464bbff5119828824ec779b5f8c51953
#
_entry.id   464bbff5119828824ec779b5f8c51953
#
_cell.length_a   1.000
_cell.length_b   1.000
_cell.length_c   1.000
_cell.angle_alpha   90.00
_cell.angle_beta   90.00
_cell.angle_gamma   90.00
#
_symmetry.space_group_name_H-M   'P 1'
#
loop_
_entity.id
_entity.type
_entity.pdbx_description
1 polymer ?
#
loop_
_entity_poly.entity_id
_entity_poly.type
_entity_poly.pdbx_seq_one_letter_code
_entity_poly.pdbx_strand_id
1 'polypeptide(L)'
;MKIKNPLFYSFISSDPAASFLIRTFQIISHFSWELPQQLLGFLMGLYLLMRGTLNRSDHFFKGVLFIETSSFGTGFGISLGNIVIHGPDTAGALKQHEFGHCIQSRILGPFYLLLIGIPSFMWATALSTGWKYGYFLKADYDAFFIETSATKLGCKYGDGI
;
A
#
# COMPACT_ATOMS: atom_id res chain seq x y z
N MET A 1 22.53 -19.71 3.86
CA MET A 1 21.31 -20.31 3.27
C MET A 1 20.18 -19.28 3.41
N LYS A 2 19.84 -18.54 2.34
CA LYS A 2 18.74 -17.55 2.39
C LYS A 2 17.44 -18.33 2.35
N ILE A 3 16.71 -18.33 3.45
CA ILE A 3 15.36 -18.92 3.50
C ILE A 3 14.49 -18.06 2.57
N LYS A 4 14.23 -18.58 1.39
CA LYS A 4 13.30 -17.98 0.43
C LYS A 4 11.88 -18.30 0.92
N ASN A 5 11.26 -17.39 1.68
CA ASN A 5 9.90 -17.57 2.12
C ASN A 5 8.98 -17.55 0.88
N PRO A 6 8.25 -18.62 0.55
CA PRO A 6 7.43 -18.70 -0.64
C PRO A 6 6.34 -17.63 -0.73
N LEU A 7 5.85 -17.11 0.41
CA LEU A 7 4.92 -15.98 0.46
C LEU A 7 5.54 -14.67 -0.05
N PHE A 8 6.87 -14.50 0.12
CA PHE A 8 7.59 -13.35 -0.42
C PHE A 8 7.97 -13.54 -1.89
N TYR A 9 8.12 -14.77 -2.35
CA TYR A 9 8.55 -15.04 -3.72
C TYR A 9 7.50 -14.61 -4.76
N SER A 10 6.23 -14.61 -4.40
CA SER A 10 5.15 -14.21 -5.30
C SER A 10 5.15 -12.73 -5.65
N PHE A 11 5.71 -11.89 -4.77
CA PHE A 11 5.86 -10.47 -5.00
C PHE A 11 7.09 -10.12 -5.85
N ILE A 12 8.12 -10.95 -5.75
CA ILE A 12 9.46 -10.63 -6.25
C ILE A 12 9.76 -11.39 -7.53
N SER A 13 9.06 -12.48 -7.79
CA SER A 13 9.31 -13.30 -8.97
C SER A 13 8.48 -12.81 -10.15
N SER A 14 9.07 -11.96 -10.94
CA SER A 14 8.74 -11.80 -12.37
C SER A 14 9.23 -13.01 -13.20
N ASP A 15 9.54 -14.13 -12.53
CA ASP A 15 10.03 -15.34 -13.20
C ASP A 15 8.93 -15.92 -14.09
N PRO A 16 9.10 -15.88 -15.42
CA PRO A 16 8.15 -16.46 -16.36
C PRO A 16 8.04 -17.99 -16.22
N ALA A 17 8.99 -18.62 -15.54
CA ALA A 17 9.02 -20.06 -15.31
C ALA A 17 8.23 -20.53 -14.07
N ALA A 18 7.62 -19.62 -13.29
CA ALA A 18 6.72 -20.03 -12.21
C ALA A 18 5.55 -20.81 -12.81
N SER A 19 5.35 -22.07 -12.37
CA SER A 19 4.30 -22.91 -12.90
C SER A 19 2.91 -22.28 -12.74
N PHE A 20 2.02 -22.54 -13.67
CA PHE A 20 0.62 -22.09 -13.64
C PHE A 20 -0.03 -22.32 -12.27
N LEU A 21 0.24 -23.46 -11.64
CA LEU A 21 -0.28 -23.82 -10.32
C LEU A 21 0.20 -22.86 -9.22
N ILE A 22 1.48 -22.47 -9.23
CA ILE A 22 2.03 -21.52 -8.27
C ILE A 22 1.37 -20.16 -8.44
N ARG A 23 1.20 -19.67 -9.66
CA ARG A 23 0.53 -18.40 -9.94
C ARG A 23 -0.93 -18.41 -9.51
N THR A 24 -1.65 -19.50 -9.82
CA THR A 24 -3.05 -19.67 -9.43
C THR A 24 -3.19 -19.69 -7.91
N PHE A 25 -2.35 -20.45 -7.21
CA PHE A 25 -2.33 -20.48 -5.74
C PHE A 25 -2.03 -19.09 -5.14
N GLN A 26 -1.11 -18.36 -5.74
CA GLN A 26 -0.77 -17.00 -5.33
C GLN A 26 -1.96 -16.04 -5.49
N ILE A 27 -2.64 -16.08 -6.63
CA ILE A 27 -3.84 -15.28 -6.89
C ILE A 27 -4.94 -15.61 -5.88
N ILE A 28 -5.22 -16.89 -5.66
CA ILE A 28 -6.25 -17.34 -4.71
C ILE A 28 -5.88 -16.91 -3.28
N SER A 29 -4.62 -17.08 -2.86
CA SER A 29 -4.18 -16.68 -1.52
C SER A 29 -4.27 -15.16 -1.32
N HIS A 30 -3.96 -14.35 -2.33
CA HIS A 30 -4.14 -12.91 -2.27
C HIS A 30 -5.60 -12.50 -2.12
N PHE A 31 -6.48 -13.10 -2.93
CA PHE A 31 -7.90 -12.79 -2.85
C PHE A 31 -8.54 -13.26 -1.55
N SER A 32 -8.14 -14.39 -0.98
CA SER A 32 -8.73 -14.89 0.27
C SER A 32 -8.09 -14.28 1.52
N TRP A 33 -6.77 -14.16 1.54
CA TRP A 33 -6.01 -13.71 2.71
C TRP A 33 -6.09 -12.20 2.92
N GLU A 34 -6.11 -11.42 1.84
CA GLU A 34 -6.18 -9.96 1.86
C GLU A 34 -7.59 -9.43 1.50
N LEU A 35 -8.61 -10.28 1.52
CA LEU A 35 -9.96 -9.94 1.04
C LEU A 35 -10.53 -8.63 1.62
N PRO A 36 -10.48 -8.35 2.94
CA PRO A 36 -11.08 -7.13 3.49
C PRO A 36 -10.48 -5.85 2.90
N GLN A 37 -9.16 -5.75 2.83
CA GLN A 37 -8.48 -4.57 2.30
C GLN A 37 -8.56 -4.51 0.77
N GLN A 38 -8.55 -5.63 0.07
CA GLN A 38 -8.77 -5.67 -1.38
C GLN A 38 -10.16 -5.13 -1.74
N LEU A 39 -11.17 -5.55 -1.00
CA LEU A 39 -12.55 -5.08 -1.20
C LEU A 39 -12.66 -3.57 -0.94
N LEU A 40 -12.05 -3.08 0.14
CA LEU A 40 -12.01 -1.64 0.42
C LEU A 40 -11.29 -0.85 -0.68
N GLY A 41 -10.15 -1.34 -1.15
CA GLY A 41 -9.41 -0.72 -2.26
C GLY A 41 -10.24 -0.65 -3.54
N PHE A 42 -10.92 -1.74 -3.88
CA PHE A 42 -11.82 -1.80 -5.02
C PHE A 42 -13.00 -0.82 -4.89
N LEU A 43 -13.67 -0.79 -3.73
CA LEU A 43 -14.79 0.12 -3.47
C LEU A 43 -14.34 1.58 -3.50
N MET A 44 -13.17 1.88 -2.95
CA MET A 44 -12.59 3.23 -3.02
C MET A 44 -12.29 3.63 -4.47
N GLY A 45 -11.66 2.75 -5.25
CA GLY A 45 -11.40 2.99 -6.66
C GLY A 45 -12.69 3.22 -7.47
N LEU A 46 -13.72 2.41 -7.22
CA LEU A 46 -15.04 2.58 -7.84
C LEU A 46 -15.69 3.92 -7.45
N TYR A 47 -15.61 4.30 -6.17
CA TYR A 47 -16.10 5.59 -5.70
C TYR A 47 -15.41 6.76 -6.39
N LEU A 48 -14.08 6.74 -6.50
CA LEU A 48 -13.30 7.77 -7.18
C LEU A 48 -13.61 7.84 -8.68
N LEU A 49 -13.84 6.68 -9.30
CA LEU A 49 -14.28 6.61 -10.70
C LEU A 49 -15.65 7.27 -10.88
N MET A 50 -16.63 6.96 -10.02
CA MET A 50 -17.96 7.58 -10.06
C MET A 50 -17.92 9.09 -9.81
N ARG A 51 -16.97 9.55 -9.00
CA ARG A 51 -16.72 10.98 -8.75
C ARG A 51 -16.03 11.68 -9.91
N GLY A 52 -15.53 10.96 -10.90
CA GLY A 52 -14.78 11.52 -12.00
C GLY A 52 -13.41 12.11 -11.59
N THR A 53 -12.88 11.68 -10.44
CA THR A 53 -11.62 12.20 -9.87
C THR A 53 -10.44 11.25 -10.05
N LEU A 54 -10.67 10.11 -10.66
CA LEU A 54 -9.63 9.15 -11.02
C LEU A 54 -8.94 9.66 -12.28
N ASN A 55 -7.70 10.08 -12.15
CA ASN A 55 -6.96 10.68 -13.28
C ASN A 55 -6.41 9.60 -14.20
N ARG A 56 -5.73 8.61 -13.64
CA ARG A 56 -5.05 7.56 -14.41
C ARG A 56 -4.66 6.38 -13.51
N SER A 57 -4.66 5.16 -14.06
CA SER A 57 -3.81 4.10 -13.51
C SER A 57 -2.37 4.45 -13.89
N ASP A 58 -1.56 4.78 -12.89
CA ASP A 58 -0.20 5.26 -13.12
C ASP A 58 0.68 4.13 -13.65
N HIS A 59 0.75 3.05 -12.92
CA HIS A 59 1.47 1.85 -13.35
C HIS A 59 1.10 0.63 -12.50
N PHE A 60 1.51 -0.54 -13.01
CA PHE A 60 1.40 -1.80 -12.31
C PHE A 60 2.80 -2.31 -11.98
N PHE A 61 3.09 -2.46 -10.69
CA PHE A 61 4.41 -2.86 -10.22
C PHE A 61 4.33 -4.02 -9.24
N LYS A 62 5.01 -5.11 -9.53
CA LYS A 62 5.10 -6.32 -8.67
C LYS A 62 3.75 -6.78 -8.10
N GLY A 63 2.69 -6.72 -8.90
CA GLY A 63 1.34 -7.13 -8.49
C GLY A 63 0.54 -6.07 -7.73
N VAL A 64 1.03 -4.85 -7.61
CA VAL A 64 0.34 -3.70 -7.02
C VAL A 64 -0.07 -2.73 -8.10
N LEU A 65 -1.32 -2.29 -8.07
CA LEU A 65 -1.89 -1.28 -8.96
C LEU A 65 -1.77 0.10 -8.30
N PHE A 66 -1.08 1.02 -8.94
CA PHE A 66 -1.00 2.43 -8.54
C PHE A 66 -2.03 3.25 -9.31
N ILE A 67 -2.83 4.02 -8.59
CA ILE A 67 -3.92 4.84 -9.12
C ILE A 67 -3.72 6.27 -8.64
N GLU A 68 -3.63 7.19 -9.58
CA GLU A 68 -3.62 8.62 -9.28
C GLU A 68 -5.03 9.19 -9.21
N THR A 69 -5.28 10.05 -8.21
CA THR A 69 -6.57 10.75 -8.06
C THR A 69 -6.37 12.23 -7.71
N SER A 70 -7.18 13.09 -8.30
CA SER A 70 -7.25 14.51 -7.93
C SER A 70 -7.99 14.78 -6.62
N SER A 71 -8.63 13.75 -6.02
CA SER A 71 -9.29 13.87 -4.72
C SER A 71 -8.31 13.95 -3.56
N PHE A 72 -7.08 13.52 -3.75
CA PHE A 72 -6.04 13.58 -2.74
C PHE A 72 -5.09 14.75 -3.00
N GLY A 73 -4.56 15.33 -1.93
CA GLY A 73 -3.49 16.32 -2.03
C GLY A 73 -2.16 15.68 -2.44
N THR A 74 -1.26 16.51 -2.95
CA THR A 74 0.13 16.11 -3.21
C THR A 74 0.77 15.55 -1.94
N GLY A 75 1.46 14.43 -2.04
CA GLY A 75 2.13 13.80 -0.90
C GLY A 75 1.21 12.94 -0.01
N PHE A 76 -0.03 12.69 -0.44
CA PHE A 76 -0.93 11.78 0.25
C PHE A 76 -1.09 10.49 -0.53
N GLY A 77 -1.04 9.36 0.18
CA GLY A 77 -1.28 8.04 -0.37
C GLY A 77 -2.02 7.15 0.61
N ILE A 78 -2.62 6.08 0.12
CA ILE A 78 -3.25 5.03 0.92
C ILE A 78 -3.08 3.69 0.22
N SER A 79 -2.73 2.68 0.99
CA SER A 79 -2.56 1.30 0.52
C SER A 79 -3.65 0.39 1.06
N LEU A 80 -4.39 -0.22 0.15
CA LEU A 80 -5.49 -1.14 0.45
C LEU A 80 -5.28 -2.46 -0.30
N GLY A 81 -4.59 -3.39 0.34
CA GLY A 81 -4.19 -4.66 -0.28
C GLY A 81 -3.19 -4.43 -1.42
N ASN A 82 -3.58 -4.77 -2.64
CA ASN A 82 -2.77 -4.59 -3.85
C ASN A 82 -3.11 -3.30 -4.62
N ILE A 83 -3.85 -2.39 -4.03
CA ILE A 83 -4.23 -1.12 -4.64
C ILE A 83 -3.61 0.01 -3.81
N VAL A 84 -2.81 0.84 -4.45
CA VAL A 84 -2.29 2.09 -3.91
C VAL A 84 -2.99 3.25 -4.62
N ILE A 85 -3.62 4.12 -3.85
CA ILE A 85 -4.27 5.33 -4.37
C ILE A 85 -3.48 6.53 -3.84
N HIS A 86 -3.04 7.41 -4.73
CA HIS A 86 -2.20 8.54 -4.36
C HIS A 86 -2.63 9.83 -5.06
N GLY A 87 -2.22 10.97 -4.51
CA GLY A 87 -2.44 12.27 -5.11
C GLY A 87 -1.57 12.50 -6.35
N PRO A 88 -1.79 13.62 -7.05
CA PRO A 88 -1.00 13.98 -8.22
C PRO A 88 0.46 14.27 -7.83
N ASP A 89 1.38 14.13 -8.79
CA ASP A 89 2.81 14.43 -8.64
C ASP A 89 3.48 13.74 -7.43
N THR A 90 3.00 12.54 -7.09
CA THR A 90 3.54 11.78 -5.96
C THR A 90 4.94 11.29 -6.23
N ALA A 91 5.88 11.69 -5.36
CA ALA A 91 7.27 11.27 -5.43
C ALA A 91 7.45 9.74 -5.33
N GLY A 92 8.44 9.18 -5.99
CA GLY A 92 8.77 7.76 -5.94
C GLY A 92 8.97 7.23 -4.51
N ALA A 93 9.55 8.03 -3.62
CA ALA A 93 9.73 7.66 -2.21
C ALA A 93 8.40 7.38 -1.50
N LEU A 94 7.35 8.17 -1.77
CA LEU A 94 6.02 7.89 -1.21
C LEU A 94 5.41 6.63 -1.82
N LYS A 95 5.55 6.44 -3.14
CA LYS A 95 5.08 5.20 -3.79
C LYS A 95 5.78 3.96 -3.21
N GLN A 96 7.08 4.05 -2.94
CA GLN A 96 7.83 2.98 -2.26
C GLN A 96 7.31 2.73 -0.84
N HIS A 97 7.03 3.79 -0.08
CA HIS A 97 6.44 3.70 1.25
C HIS A 97 5.09 2.97 1.21
N GLU A 98 4.19 3.39 0.33
CA GLU A 98 2.88 2.74 0.14
C GLU A 98 3.02 1.28 -0.30
N PHE A 99 3.99 0.97 -1.13
CA PHE A 99 4.33 -0.41 -1.47
C PHE A 99 4.75 -1.22 -0.23
N GLY A 100 5.44 -0.60 0.72
CA GLY A 100 5.78 -1.20 2.02
C GLY A 100 4.53 -1.60 2.81
N HIS A 101 3.48 -0.78 2.80
CA HIS A 101 2.18 -1.12 3.39
C HIS A 101 1.50 -2.29 2.67
N CYS A 102 1.62 -2.39 1.35
CA CYS A 102 1.15 -3.57 0.62
C CYS A 102 1.86 -4.85 1.08
N ILE A 103 3.16 -4.79 1.40
CA ILE A 103 3.90 -5.93 1.95
C ILE A 103 3.40 -6.27 3.35
N GLN A 104 3.17 -5.27 4.22
CA GLN A 104 2.58 -5.49 5.54
C GLN A 104 1.21 -6.14 5.44
N SER A 105 0.36 -5.69 4.49
CA SER A 105 -0.94 -6.28 4.20
C SER A 105 -0.84 -7.78 3.89
N ARG A 106 0.11 -8.17 3.07
CA ARG A 106 0.33 -9.59 2.73
C ARG A 106 0.80 -10.43 3.92
N ILE A 107 1.63 -9.87 4.77
CA ILE A 107 2.13 -10.57 5.97
C ILE A 107 0.99 -10.78 6.95
N LEU A 108 0.16 -9.77 7.19
CA LEU A 108 -0.86 -9.76 8.24
C LEU A 108 -2.23 -10.24 7.77
N GLY A 109 -2.47 -10.25 6.44
CA GLY A 109 -3.75 -10.67 5.87
C GLY A 109 -4.93 -9.90 6.46
N PRO A 110 -6.01 -10.58 6.92
CA PRO A 110 -7.22 -9.91 7.40
C PRO A 110 -6.98 -9.03 8.63
N PHE A 111 -5.89 -9.24 9.37
CA PHE A 111 -5.54 -8.41 10.53
C PHE A 111 -4.87 -7.09 10.16
N TYR A 112 -4.47 -6.91 8.90
CA TYR A 112 -3.78 -5.71 8.44
C TYR A 112 -4.56 -4.43 8.76
N LEU A 113 -5.84 -4.38 8.43
CA LEU A 113 -6.66 -3.19 8.66
C LEU A 113 -6.70 -2.80 10.14
N LEU A 114 -6.81 -3.79 11.02
CA LEU A 114 -6.89 -3.55 12.47
C LEU A 114 -5.53 -3.14 13.06
N LEU A 115 -4.46 -3.82 12.66
CA LEU A 115 -3.13 -3.67 13.28
C LEU A 115 -2.28 -2.57 12.64
N ILE A 116 -2.51 -2.28 11.38
CA ILE A 116 -1.74 -1.31 10.58
C ILE A 116 -2.62 -0.20 10.04
N GLY A 117 -3.64 -0.55 9.24
CA GLY A 117 -4.42 0.42 8.48
C GLY A 117 -5.10 1.47 9.35
N ILE A 118 -5.84 1.04 10.39
CA ILE A 118 -6.52 1.95 11.31
C ILE A 118 -5.51 2.77 12.12
N PRO A 119 -4.50 2.19 12.79
CA PRO A 119 -3.51 2.97 13.53
C PRO A 119 -2.73 3.97 12.67
N SER A 120 -2.29 3.58 11.46
CA SER A 120 -1.62 4.47 10.51
C SER A 120 -2.52 5.64 10.10
N PHE A 121 -3.77 5.35 9.71
CA PHE A 121 -4.76 6.39 9.36
C PHE A 121 -5.05 7.34 10.53
N MET A 122 -5.22 6.81 11.74
CA MET A 122 -5.42 7.64 12.95
C MET A 122 -4.21 8.53 13.22
N TRP A 123 -3.01 8.00 13.08
CA TRP A 123 -1.76 8.74 13.25
C TRP A 123 -1.63 9.87 12.21
N ALA A 124 -1.84 9.58 10.94
CA ALA A 124 -1.83 10.58 9.87
C ALA A 124 -2.88 11.67 10.11
N THR A 125 -4.10 11.29 10.54
CA THR A 125 -5.18 12.21 10.83
C THR A 125 -4.87 13.07 12.06
N ALA A 126 -4.31 12.50 13.12
CA ALA A 126 -3.93 13.23 14.33
C ALA A 126 -2.86 14.28 14.03
N LEU A 127 -1.84 13.93 13.23
CA LEU A 127 -0.79 14.87 12.83
C LEU A 127 -1.33 15.98 11.92
N SER A 128 -2.14 15.65 10.92
CA SER A 128 -2.71 16.64 9.99
C SER A 128 -3.68 17.58 10.71
N THR A 129 -4.47 17.07 11.65
CA THR A 129 -5.40 17.87 12.47
C THR A 129 -4.64 18.73 13.47
N GLY A 130 -3.62 18.18 14.13
CA GLY A 130 -2.75 18.93 15.03
C GLY A 130 -2.08 20.11 14.33
N TRP A 131 -1.57 19.90 13.12
CA TRP A 131 -1.02 20.95 12.27
C TRP A 131 -2.06 22.05 11.96
N LYS A 132 -3.28 21.64 11.57
CA LYS A 132 -4.36 22.58 11.23
C LYS A 132 -4.79 23.48 12.40
N TYR A 133 -4.76 22.95 13.63
CA TYR A 133 -5.16 23.70 14.84
C TYR A 133 -3.99 24.28 15.63
N GLY A 134 -2.77 24.27 15.08
CA GLY A 134 -1.59 24.85 15.74
C GLY A 134 -1.05 24.06 16.93
N TYR A 135 -1.56 22.88 17.17
CA TYR A 135 -0.98 21.94 18.14
C TYR A 135 0.18 21.22 17.46
N PHE A 136 1.38 21.77 17.61
CA PHE A 136 2.58 21.11 17.09
C PHE A 136 2.88 19.85 17.90
N LEU A 137 2.30 18.74 17.49
CA LEU A 137 2.89 17.46 17.82
C LEU A 137 4.24 17.41 17.11
N LYS A 138 5.33 17.61 17.86
CA LYS A 138 6.71 17.47 17.38
C LYS A 138 7.06 16.00 17.04
N ALA A 139 6.04 15.19 16.74
CA ALA A 139 6.22 13.80 16.40
C ALA A 139 6.47 13.71 14.89
N ASP A 140 7.60 13.16 14.55
CA ASP A 140 7.92 12.78 13.18
C ASP A 140 6.95 11.68 12.75
N TYR A 141 6.30 11.85 11.59
CA TYR A 141 5.40 10.84 11.03
C TYR A 141 6.11 9.48 10.92
N ASP A 142 7.35 9.50 10.45
CA ASP A 142 8.16 8.31 10.26
C ASP A 142 8.66 7.68 11.58
N ALA A 143 8.54 8.37 12.72
CA ALA A 143 8.92 7.82 14.02
C ALA A 143 7.92 6.77 14.54
N PHE A 144 6.70 6.72 13.98
CA PHE A 144 5.75 5.67 14.31
C PHE A 144 6.23 4.34 13.72
N PHE A 145 6.37 3.31 14.56
CA PHE A 145 7.02 2.05 14.16
C PHE A 145 6.36 1.37 12.94
N ILE A 146 5.06 1.58 12.75
CA ILE A 146 4.29 1.06 11.61
C ILE A 146 4.81 1.71 10.31
N GLU A 147 4.95 3.04 10.31
CA GLU A 147 5.42 3.85 9.19
C GLU A 147 6.89 3.57 8.89
N THR A 148 7.72 3.53 9.96
CA THR A 148 9.14 3.15 9.82
C THR A 148 9.29 1.77 9.17
N SER A 149 8.47 0.81 9.56
CA SER A 149 8.55 -0.54 8.99
C SER A 149 8.07 -0.58 7.53
N ALA A 150 7.04 0.19 7.17
CA ALA A 150 6.59 0.33 5.79
C ALA A 150 7.68 0.94 4.91
N THR A 151 8.29 2.05 5.35
CA THR A 151 9.42 2.68 4.65
C THR A 151 10.57 1.70 4.43
N LYS A 152 10.98 0.95 5.47
CA LYS A 152 12.05 -0.06 5.35
C LYS A 152 11.72 -1.17 4.35
N LEU A 153 10.48 -1.65 4.36
CA LEU A 153 10.02 -2.68 3.42
C LEU A 153 9.95 -2.12 2.00
N GLY A 154 9.44 -0.91 1.84
CA GLY A 154 9.37 -0.22 0.56
C GLY A 154 10.76 0.00 -0.05
N CYS A 155 11.70 0.55 0.71
CA CYS A 155 13.08 0.73 0.26
C CYS A 155 13.77 -0.61 -0.11
N LYS A 156 13.47 -1.67 0.64
CA LYS A 156 14.10 -2.98 0.41
C LYS A 156 13.58 -3.71 -0.83
N TYR A 157 12.30 -3.55 -1.15
CA TYR A 157 11.62 -4.35 -2.18
C TYR A 157 11.00 -3.52 -3.31
N GLY A 158 10.93 -2.20 -3.15
CA GLY A 158 10.30 -1.26 -4.08
C GLY A 158 11.25 -0.62 -5.09
N ASP A 159 12.45 -1.15 -5.26
CA ASP A 159 13.39 -0.63 -6.27
C ASP A 159 12.78 -0.71 -7.66
N GLY A 160 12.74 0.44 -8.34
CA GLY A 160 12.18 0.60 -9.69
C GLY A 160 10.74 1.14 -9.75
N ILE A 161 10.19 1.60 -8.60
CA ILE A 161 8.93 2.37 -8.57
C ILE A 161 9.17 3.83 -8.91
#